data_ee5740f76ccf3b4b87120984e2a26995
#
_entry.id   ee5740f76ccf3b4b87120984e2a26995
#
_cell.length_a   1.000
_cell.length_b   1.000
_cell.length_c   1.000
_cell.angle_alpha   90.00
_cell.angle_beta   90.00
_cell.angle_gamma   90.00
#
_symmetry.space_group_name_H-M   'P 1'
#
loop_
_entity.id
_entity.type
_entity.pdbx_description
1 polymer ?
#
loop_
_entity_poly.entity_id
_entity_poly.type
_entity_poly.pdbx_seq_one_letter_code
_entity_poly.pdbx_strand_id
1 'polypeptide(L)'
;AHYVKENSLLDRTARNRAFSVYPANSVIPALPHFLSNGICSLNPNVKRLTKSIIMELDENGELISYKLVNSAITSRKKMAYSKVNKILNDEEIPKDYLPFVDNLKLMAELSDKLTAIRTKEGMLDFKEEEVAIIEDETGAVIDFEEKDNGKAGRIIENYMILANYCAALYLNFTVGHSINRVH
;
A
#
# COMPACT_ATOMS: atom_id res chain seq x y z
N ALA A 1 13.85 12.22 5.26
CA ALA A 1 14.77 13.37 5.40
C ALA A 1 14.75 13.96 6.82
N HIS A 2 13.59 14.18 7.47
CA HIS A 2 13.56 14.81 8.80
C HIS A 2 14.31 13.99 9.86
N TYR A 3 14.08 12.68 9.92
CA TYR A 3 14.69 11.77 10.91
C TYR A 3 16.03 11.18 10.46
N VAL A 4 16.33 11.20 9.17
CA VAL A 4 17.58 10.70 8.61
C VAL A 4 18.29 11.86 7.94
N LYS A 5 19.29 12.40 8.62
CA LYS A 5 20.09 13.53 8.09
C LYS A 5 21.03 13.00 7.02
N GLU A 6 21.17 13.76 5.95
CA GLU A 6 22.09 13.46 4.86
C GLU A 6 23.53 13.30 5.40
N ASN A 7 24.23 12.31 4.86
CA ASN A 7 25.60 11.91 5.23
C ASN A 7 25.78 11.43 6.69
N SER A 8 24.70 11.29 7.48
CA SER A 8 24.77 10.63 8.78
C SER A 8 25.12 9.14 8.64
N LEU A 9 25.54 8.51 9.76
CA LEU A 9 25.80 7.06 9.77
C LEU A 9 24.57 6.26 9.32
N LEU A 10 23.37 6.70 9.78
CA LEU A 10 22.11 6.07 9.40
C LEU A 10 21.81 6.21 7.91
N ASP A 11 22.04 7.39 7.31
CA ASP A 11 21.89 7.62 5.88
C ASP A 11 22.84 6.74 5.07
N ARG A 12 24.12 6.67 5.45
CA ARG A 12 25.09 5.80 4.78
C ARG A 12 24.73 4.32 4.86
N THR A 13 24.25 3.87 6.03
CA THR A 13 23.79 2.48 6.21
C THR A 13 22.57 2.20 5.34
N ALA A 14 21.62 3.11 5.28
CA ALA A 14 20.42 2.96 4.46
C ALA A 14 20.76 2.96 2.95
N ARG A 15 21.67 3.81 2.51
CA ARG A 15 22.16 3.81 1.11
C ARG A 15 22.84 2.50 0.74
N ASN A 16 23.69 1.96 1.63
CA ASN A 16 24.36 0.69 1.39
C ASN A 16 23.41 -0.51 1.34
N ARG A 17 22.32 -0.48 2.12
CA ARG A 17 21.27 -1.50 2.08
C ARG A 17 20.36 -1.32 0.87
N ALA A 18 20.12 -0.09 0.42
CA ALA A 18 19.22 0.34 -0.66
C ALA A 18 17.73 0.06 -0.39
N PHE A 19 17.36 -1.16 0.01
CA PHE A 19 15.99 -1.60 0.25
C PHE A 19 15.90 -2.52 1.48
N SER A 20 14.67 -2.79 1.91
CA SER A 20 14.40 -3.81 2.93
C SER A 20 14.40 -5.20 2.30
N VAL A 21 14.95 -6.19 3.00
CA VAL A 21 14.95 -7.60 2.58
C VAL A 21 13.97 -8.35 3.46
N TYR A 22 13.19 -9.24 2.84
CA TYR A 22 12.15 -10.03 3.49
C TYR A 22 12.47 -11.52 3.39
N PRO A 23 13.38 -12.05 4.25
CA PRO A 23 13.54 -13.50 4.41
C PRO A 23 12.24 -14.11 4.97
N ALA A 24 12.07 -15.44 4.84
CA ALA A 24 10.82 -16.14 5.15
C ALA A 24 10.16 -15.69 6.46
N ASN A 25 10.90 -15.63 7.57
CA ASN A 25 10.36 -15.33 8.91
C ASN A 25 10.82 -14.00 9.50
N SER A 26 11.51 -13.16 8.75
CA SER A 26 12.09 -11.94 9.28
C SER A 26 12.08 -10.79 8.29
N VAL A 27 12.34 -9.60 8.78
CA VAL A 27 12.52 -8.42 7.94
C VAL A 27 13.83 -7.75 8.34
N ILE A 28 14.71 -7.56 7.35
CA ILE A 28 15.91 -6.74 7.50
C ILE A 28 15.60 -5.38 6.89
N PRO A 29 15.17 -4.38 7.68
CA PRO A 29 14.73 -3.12 7.13
C PRO A 29 15.90 -2.25 6.67
N ALA A 30 15.70 -1.46 5.62
CA ALA A 30 16.65 -0.44 5.19
C ALA A 30 16.88 0.62 6.29
N LEU A 31 15.83 0.96 7.02
CA LEU A 31 15.86 1.88 8.17
C LEU A 31 15.51 1.13 9.46
N PRO A 32 16.02 1.56 10.65
CA PRO A 32 15.69 0.92 11.92
C PRO A 32 14.18 0.78 12.17
N HIS A 33 13.78 -0.30 12.84
CA HIS A 33 12.37 -0.60 13.13
C HIS A 33 11.62 0.53 13.84
N PHE A 34 12.26 1.28 14.74
CA PHE A 34 11.61 2.40 15.43
C PHE A 34 11.21 3.53 14.46
N LEU A 35 11.87 3.66 13.30
CA LEU A 35 11.44 4.55 12.24
C LEU A 35 10.40 3.88 11.36
N SER A 36 10.71 2.73 10.75
CA SER A 36 9.86 2.07 9.76
C SER A 36 8.53 1.58 10.35
N ASN A 37 8.55 0.98 11.53
CA ASN A 37 7.35 0.41 12.18
C ASN A 37 6.76 1.33 13.25
N GLY A 38 7.52 2.34 13.70
CA GLY A 38 7.14 3.30 14.71
C GLY A 38 6.60 4.60 14.14
N ILE A 39 7.48 5.62 14.11
CA ILE A 39 7.06 6.99 13.80
C ILE A 39 6.64 7.21 12.35
N CYS A 40 7.18 6.44 11.41
CA CYS A 40 6.83 6.49 9.99
C CYS A 40 5.69 5.54 9.61
N SER A 41 5.19 4.73 10.54
CA SER A 41 4.06 3.83 10.30
C SER A 41 2.73 4.48 10.69
N LEU A 42 1.69 4.24 9.91
CA LEU A 42 0.33 4.72 10.15
C LEU A 42 -0.39 3.85 11.19
N ASN A 43 0.22 3.71 12.38
CA ASN A 43 -0.34 2.93 13.46
C ASN A 43 -1.71 3.49 13.90
N PRO A 44 -2.68 2.62 14.31
CA PRO A 44 -4.01 3.05 14.68
C PRO A 44 -3.98 3.92 15.96
N ASN A 45 -4.93 4.86 16.03
CA ASN A 45 -5.15 5.76 17.17
C ASN A 45 -3.96 6.68 17.51
N VAL A 46 -3.01 6.84 16.60
CA VAL A 46 -1.87 7.74 16.79
C VAL A 46 -1.83 8.75 15.66
N LYS A 47 -1.67 10.02 16.01
CA LYS A 47 -1.51 11.11 15.03
C LYS A 47 -0.18 10.97 14.31
N ARG A 48 -0.22 11.02 12.98
CA ARG A 48 0.95 10.95 12.09
C ARG A 48 0.95 12.08 11.07
N LEU A 49 2.13 12.64 10.85
CA LEU A 49 2.35 13.57 9.74
C LEU A 49 2.49 12.76 8.45
N THR A 50 1.76 13.16 7.43
CA THR A 50 1.67 12.44 6.16
C THR A 50 1.77 13.37 4.96
N LYS A 51 2.16 12.80 3.83
CA LYS A 51 1.82 13.34 2.50
C LYS A 51 0.53 12.66 2.07
N SER A 52 -0.46 13.46 1.72
CA SER A 52 -1.75 12.95 1.24
C SER A 52 -2.01 13.44 -0.16
N ILE A 53 -2.59 12.58 -0.97
CA ILE A 53 -3.11 12.90 -2.29
C ILE A 53 -4.62 12.86 -2.18
N ILE A 54 -5.26 14.01 -2.37
CA ILE A 54 -6.72 14.13 -2.45
C ILE A 54 -7.07 14.08 -3.92
N MET A 55 -7.89 13.14 -4.31
CA MET A 55 -8.29 12.91 -5.69
C MET A 55 -9.81 13.04 -5.82
N GLU A 56 -10.25 13.70 -6.86
CA GLU A 56 -11.64 13.78 -7.27
C GLU A 56 -11.80 12.98 -8.56
N LEU A 57 -12.73 12.06 -8.54
CA LEU A 57 -13.00 11.14 -9.64
C LEU A 57 -14.45 11.30 -10.08
N ASP A 58 -14.73 11.07 -11.36
CA ASP A 58 -16.09 11.03 -11.85
C ASP A 58 -16.79 9.71 -11.52
N GLU A 59 -18.05 9.56 -11.94
CA GLU A 59 -18.83 8.36 -11.74
C GLU A 59 -18.27 7.10 -12.40
N ASN A 60 -17.41 7.26 -13.40
CA ASN A 60 -16.74 6.17 -14.12
C ASN A 60 -15.39 5.79 -13.49
N GLY A 61 -14.87 6.61 -12.57
CA GLY A 61 -13.56 6.44 -11.95
C GLY A 61 -12.44 7.21 -12.65
N GLU A 62 -12.75 8.08 -13.63
CA GLU A 62 -11.77 8.92 -14.31
C GLU A 62 -11.32 10.09 -13.41
N LEU A 63 -10.05 10.41 -13.44
CA LEU A 63 -9.47 11.46 -12.61
C LEU A 63 -9.85 12.86 -13.10
N ILE A 64 -10.66 13.59 -12.32
CA ILE A 64 -11.03 14.98 -12.60
C ILE A 64 -9.97 15.94 -12.06
N SER A 65 -9.61 15.78 -10.80
CA SER A 65 -8.64 16.66 -10.15
C SER A 65 -7.84 15.95 -9.07
N TYR A 66 -6.66 16.46 -8.74
CA TYR A 66 -5.88 15.97 -7.63
C TYR A 66 -5.08 17.07 -6.94
N LYS A 67 -4.78 16.85 -5.66
CA LYS A 67 -4.01 17.79 -4.84
C LYS A 67 -3.08 17.04 -3.89
N LEU A 68 -1.78 17.36 -3.93
CA LEU A 68 -0.81 16.88 -2.96
C LEU A 68 -0.71 17.85 -1.79
N VAL A 69 -0.89 17.35 -0.57
CA VAL A 69 -0.86 18.18 0.63
C VAL A 69 -0.03 17.55 1.75
N ASN A 70 0.56 18.40 2.58
CA ASN A 70 1.06 17.99 3.89
C ASN A 70 -0.14 17.89 4.83
N SER A 71 -0.27 16.79 5.52
CA SER A 71 -1.42 16.54 6.38
C SER A 71 -1.03 15.86 7.69
N ALA A 72 -1.97 15.76 8.59
CA ALA A 72 -1.86 14.95 9.79
C ALA A 72 -3.11 14.08 9.89
N ILE A 73 -2.90 12.78 9.98
CA ILE A 73 -3.99 11.80 10.09
C ILE A 73 -3.90 11.00 11.37
N THR A 74 -5.04 10.45 11.76
CA THR A 74 -5.11 9.42 12.81
C THR A 74 -5.81 8.23 12.20
N SER A 75 -5.06 7.16 11.95
CA SER A 75 -5.62 5.90 11.45
C SER A 75 -6.55 5.31 12.50
N ARG A 76 -7.72 4.87 12.10
CA ARG A 76 -8.70 4.28 13.03
C ARG A 76 -8.46 2.80 13.29
N LYS A 77 -7.94 2.08 12.28
CA LYS A 77 -7.79 0.64 12.38
C LYS A 77 -6.68 0.12 11.46
N LYS A 78 -5.89 -0.82 11.96
CA LYS A 78 -5.03 -1.67 11.14
C LYS A 78 -5.86 -2.88 10.71
N MET A 79 -6.09 -3.00 9.41
CA MET A 79 -6.91 -4.06 8.82
C MET A 79 -6.03 -5.18 8.25
N ALA A 80 -6.56 -6.40 8.25
CA ALA A 80 -5.94 -7.56 7.62
C ALA A 80 -6.70 -7.92 6.33
N TYR A 81 -5.98 -8.23 5.25
CA TYR A 81 -6.57 -8.60 3.95
C TYR A 81 -7.57 -9.75 4.08
N SER A 82 -7.22 -10.81 4.83
CA SER A 82 -8.09 -11.97 5.03
C SER A 82 -9.45 -11.61 5.63
N LYS A 83 -9.48 -10.69 6.62
CA LYS A 83 -10.75 -10.23 7.23
C LYS A 83 -11.54 -9.32 6.28
N VAL A 84 -10.86 -8.45 5.54
CA VAL A 84 -11.52 -7.57 4.55
C VAL A 84 -12.07 -8.41 3.40
N ASN A 85 -11.36 -9.42 2.92
CA ASN A 85 -11.85 -10.33 1.88
C ASN A 85 -13.12 -11.06 2.31
N LYS A 86 -13.21 -11.56 3.55
CA LYS A 86 -14.44 -12.17 4.08
C LYS A 86 -15.63 -11.21 4.05
N ILE A 87 -15.41 -9.93 4.40
CA ILE A 87 -16.44 -8.90 4.33
C ILE A 87 -16.90 -8.64 2.90
N LEU A 88 -15.94 -8.50 1.97
CA LEU A 88 -16.22 -8.22 0.55
C LEU A 88 -16.80 -9.42 -0.22
N ASN A 89 -16.66 -10.62 0.33
CA ASN A 89 -17.28 -11.83 -0.19
C ASN A 89 -18.62 -12.19 0.51
N ASP A 90 -19.10 -11.32 1.42
CA ASP A 90 -20.32 -11.49 2.22
C ASP A 90 -20.30 -12.79 3.09
N GLU A 91 -19.10 -13.26 3.52
CA GLU A 91 -18.92 -14.47 4.32
C GLU A 91 -19.09 -14.19 5.83
N GLU A 92 -18.33 -13.22 6.35
CA GLU A 92 -18.29 -12.90 7.77
C GLU A 92 -17.97 -11.42 8.00
N ILE A 93 -18.67 -10.77 8.90
CA ILE A 93 -18.40 -9.40 9.33
C ILE A 93 -17.98 -9.39 10.81
N PRO A 94 -16.66 -9.30 11.10
CA PRO A 94 -16.20 -9.16 12.47
C PRO A 94 -16.76 -7.88 13.12
N LYS A 95 -17.20 -7.96 14.37
CA LYS A 95 -17.86 -6.84 15.09
C LYS A 95 -17.07 -5.53 15.05
N ASP A 96 -15.77 -5.63 15.15
CA ASP A 96 -14.83 -4.51 15.15
C ASP A 96 -14.58 -3.91 13.74
N TYR A 97 -15.17 -4.48 12.67
CA TYR A 97 -15.16 -3.96 11.30
C TYR A 97 -16.49 -3.32 10.88
N LEU A 98 -17.58 -3.53 11.64
CA LEU A 98 -18.90 -3.01 11.31
C LEU A 98 -18.92 -1.53 10.90
N PRO A 99 -18.21 -0.59 11.59
CA PRO A 99 -18.22 0.82 11.22
C PRO A 99 -17.57 1.14 9.87
N PHE A 100 -16.90 0.17 9.24
CA PHE A 100 -16.10 0.36 8.02
C PHE A 100 -16.68 -0.37 6.81
N VAL A 101 -17.70 -1.21 6.98
CA VAL A 101 -18.22 -2.09 5.93
C VAL A 101 -18.65 -1.31 4.69
N ASP A 102 -19.43 -0.25 4.84
CA ASP A 102 -19.93 0.55 3.73
C ASP A 102 -18.76 1.21 2.96
N ASN A 103 -17.78 1.74 3.70
CA ASN A 103 -16.59 2.31 3.08
C ASN A 103 -15.77 1.25 2.33
N LEU A 104 -15.62 0.05 2.88
CA LEU A 104 -14.90 -1.03 2.22
C LEU A 104 -15.60 -1.49 0.94
N LYS A 105 -16.95 -1.58 0.94
CA LYS A 105 -17.74 -1.90 -0.25
C LYS A 105 -17.59 -0.81 -1.32
N LEU A 106 -17.65 0.46 -0.93
CA LEU A 106 -17.44 1.59 -1.84
C LEU A 106 -16.02 1.61 -2.42
N MET A 107 -15.02 1.31 -1.59
CA MET A 107 -13.63 1.18 -2.05
C MET A 107 -13.47 0.04 -3.07
N ALA A 108 -14.16 -1.07 -2.87
CA ALA A 108 -14.14 -2.20 -3.81
C ALA A 108 -14.77 -1.80 -5.15
N GLU A 109 -15.94 -1.15 -5.13
CA GLU A 109 -16.61 -0.64 -6.34
C GLU A 109 -15.70 0.31 -7.14
N LEU A 110 -15.05 1.26 -6.46
CA LEU A 110 -14.10 2.15 -7.13
C LEU A 110 -12.90 1.38 -7.69
N SER A 111 -12.38 0.41 -6.96
CA SER A 111 -11.28 -0.45 -7.44
C SER A 111 -11.64 -1.20 -8.71
N ASP A 112 -12.87 -1.69 -8.82
CA ASP A 112 -13.35 -2.38 -10.02
C ASP A 112 -13.43 -1.42 -11.23
N LYS A 113 -13.88 -0.17 -11.02
CA LYS A 113 -13.88 0.87 -12.07
C LYS A 113 -12.45 1.19 -12.54
N LEU A 114 -11.52 1.38 -11.61
CA LEU A 114 -10.11 1.62 -11.93
C LEU A 114 -9.48 0.46 -12.70
N THR A 115 -9.81 -0.78 -12.34
CA THR A 115 -9.37 -1.97 -13.08
C THR A 115 -9.94 -1.97 -14.51
N ALA A 116 -11.22 -1.62 -14.68
CA ALA A 116 -11.85 -1.57 -16.00
C ALA A 116 -11.20 -0.51 -16.91
N ILE A 117 -10.85 0.66 -16.37
CA ILE A 117 -10.10 1.71 -17.11
C ILE A 117 -8.75 1.15 -17.58
N ARG A 118 -7.96 0.62 -16.65
CA ARG A 118 -6.62 0.08 -16.97
C ARG A 118 -6.68 -1.05 -17.98
N THR A 119 -7.69 -1.92 -17.90
CA THR A 119 -7.89 -3.00 -18.86
C THR A 119 -8.15 -2.46 -20.28
N LYS A 120 -8.95 -1.38 -20.41
CA LYS A 120 -9.16 -0.70 -21.69
C LYS A 120 -7.88 -0.05 -22.23
N GLU A 121 -7.02 0.43 -21.35
CA GLU A 121 -5.72 1.02 -21.69
C GLU A 121 -4.64 -0.02 -22.06
N GLY A 122 -4.97 -1.32 -21.98
CA GLY A 122 -4.07 -2.40 -22.36
C GLY A 122 -3.26 -3.01 -21.21
N MET A 123 -3.76 -2.90 -19.97
CA MET A 123 -3.15 -3.58 -18.83
C MET A 123 -3.05 -5.09 -19.11
N LEU A 124 -1.85 -5.64 -18.92
CA LEU A 124 -1.61 -7.08 -18.89
C LEU A 124 -1.69 -7.54 -17.43
N ASP A 125 -2.69 -8.34 -17.11
CA ASP A 125 -2.84 -8.93 -15.77
C ASP A 125 -2.09 -10.27 -15.71
N PHE A 126 -0.83 -10.21 -15.32
CA PHE A 126 -0.06 -11.43 -15.04
C PHE A 126 -0.40 -11.87 -13.60
N LYS A 127 -0.94 -13.08 -13.47
CA LYS A 127 -1.04 -13.71 -12.14
C LYS A 127 0.38 -14.01 -11.64
N GLU A 128 0.90 -13.15 -10.80
CA GLU A 128 2.07 -13.48 -9.99
C GLU A 128 1.58 -14.31 -8.80
N GLU A 129 1.94 -15.58 -8.79
CA GLU A 129 1.70 -16.46 -7.65
C GLU A 129 2.73 -16.10 -6.56
N GLU A 130 2.30 -15.28 -5.59
CA GLU A 130 3.09 -15.11 -4.37
C GLU A 130 2.97 -16.39 -3.53
N VAL A 131 4.12 -16.98 -3.18
CA VAL A 131 4.17 -18.17 -2.34
C VAL A 131 4.59 -17.79 -0.92
N ALA A 132 3.77 -18.15 0.06
CA ALA A 132 4.13 -18.09 1.47
C ALA A 132 4.84 -19.40 1.88
N ILE A 133 5.98 -19.26 2.54
CA ILE A 133 6.73 -20.39 3.09
C ILE A 133 6.16 -20.71 4.47
N ILE A 134 5.76 -21.97 4.68
CA ILE A 134 5.33 -22.47 5.98
C ILE A 134 6.52 -23.18 6.63
N GLU A 135 6.88 -22.75 7.82
CA GLU A 135 7.98 -23.32 8.59
C GLU A 135 7.44 -23.98 9.87
N ASP A 136 8.14 -25.01 10.34
CA ASP A 136 7.88 -25.62 11.63
C ASP A 136 8.50 -24.80 12.80
N GLU A 137 8.33 -25.28 14.03
CA GLU A 137 8.87 -24.65 15.25
C GLU A 137 10.41 -24.54 15.25
N THR A 138 11.10 -25.30 14.40
CA THR A 138 12.56 -25.29 14.26
C THR A 138 13.05 -24.34 13.18
N GLY A 139 12.11 -23.78 12.37
CA GLY A 139 12.42 -22.94 11.22
C GLY A 139 12.70 -23.75 9.94
N ALA A 140 12.41 -25.05 9.93
CA ALA A 140 12.50 -25.85 8.72
C ALA A 140 11.24 -25.67 7.85
N VAL A 141 11.45 -25.51 6.54
CA VAL A 141 10.36 -25.37 5.58
C VAL A 141 9.61 -26.69 5.48
N ILE A 142 8.31 -26.66 5.77
CA ILE A 142 7.44 -27.84 5.74
C ILE A 142 6.44 -27.81 4.58
N ASP A 143 6.06 -26.61 4.10
CA ASP A 143 5.10 -26.47 3.01
C ASP A 143 5.18 -25.10 2.34
N PHE A 144 4.45 -24.95 1.24
CA PHE A 144 4.28 -23.71 0.51
C PHE A 144 2.79 -23.47 0.29
N GLU A 145 2.32 -22.28 0.63
CA GLU A 145 0.93 -21.85 0.44
C GLU A 145 0.85 -20.71 -0.57
N GLU A 146 -0.06 -20.80 -1.52
CA GLU A 146 -0.34 -19.70 -2.43
C GLU A 146 -0.96 -18.53 -1.65
N LYS A 147 -0.33 -17.37 -1.70
CA LYS A 147 -0.80 -16.17 -1.02
C LYS A 147 -1.64 -15.33 -1.95
N ASP A 148 -2.94 -15.54 -1.92
CA ASP A 148 -3.89 -14.67 -2.59
C ASP A 148 -4.33 -13.52 -1.66
N ASN A 149 -3.95 -12.29 -2.02
CA ASN A 149 -4.41 -11.10 -1.31
C ASN A 149 -5.86 -10.70 -1.66
N GLY A 150 -6.47 -11.36 -2.66
CA GLY A 150 -7.86 -11.22 -3.04
C GLY A 150 -8.31 -9.81 -3.42
N LYS A 151 -9.61 -9.53 -3.25
CA LYS A 151 -10.19 -8.21 -3.52
C LYS A 151 -9.56 -7.10 -2.68
N ALA A 152 -9.22 -7.37 -1.44
CA ALA A 152 -8.59 -6.40 -0.56
C ALA A 152 -7.19 -5.98 -1.04
N GLY A 153 -6.41 -6.93 -1.57
CA GLY A 153 -5.12 -6.63 -2.21
C GLY A 153 -5.29 -5.78 -3.46
N ARG A 154 -6.26 -6.11 -4.31
CA ARG A 154 -6.58 -5.35 -5.53
C ARG A 154 -7.00 -3.90 -5.24
N ILE A 155 -7.76 -3.66 -4.17
CA ILE A 155 -8.11 -2.30 -3.73
C ILE A 155 -6.84 -1.49 -3.45
N ILE A 156 -5.94 -2.03 -2.65
CA ILE A 156 -4.70 -1.32 -2.29
C ILE A 156 -3.82 -1.08 -3.52
N GLU A 157 -3.66 -2.09 -4.37
CA GLU A 157 -2.91 -1.99 -5.62
C GLU A 157 -3.44 -0.84 -6.50
N ASN A 158 -4.73 -0.82 -6.82
CA ASN A 158 -5.34 0.20 -7.67
C ASN A 158 -5.19 1.60 -7.09
N TYR A 159 -5.37 1.76 -5.79
CA TYR A 159 -5.23 3.06 -5.12
C TYR A 159 -3.77 3.52 -5.08
N MET A 160 -2.82 2.60 -4.89
CA MET A 160 -1.39 2.92 -4.98
C MET A 160 -1.00 3.35 -6.39
N ILE A 161 -1.47 2.66 -7.42
CA ILE A 161 -1.19 3.01 -8.82
C ILE A 161 -1.74 4.40 -9.14
N LEU A 162 -2.99 4.68 -8.79
CA LEU A 162 -3.59 6.00 -9.00
C LEU A 162 -2.84 7.11 -8.24
N ALA A 163 -2.46 6.84 -6.99
CA ALA A 163 -1.67 7.79 -6.20
C ALA A 163 -0.28 8.03 -6.83
N ASN A 164 0.38 6.98 -7.31
CA ASN A 164 1.67 7.09 -8.00
C ASN A 164 1.54 7.88 -9.31
N TYR A 165 0.46 7.67 -10.07
CA TYR A 165 0.16 8.43 -11.26
C TYR A 165 0.01 9.94 -10.96
N CYS A 166 -0.79 10.31 -9.97
CA CYS A 166 -0.94 11.69 -9.53
C CYS A 166 0.39 12.31 -9.06
N ALA A 167 1.20 11.53 -8.33
CA ALA A 167 2.52 11.99 -7.90
C ALA A 167 3.47 12.23 -9.08
N ALA A 168 3.46 11.35 -10.08
CA ALA A 168 4.26 11.50 -11.30
C ALA A 168 3.85 12.74 -12.10
N LEU A 169 2.54 12.96 -12.29
CA LEU A 169 2.03 14.18 -12.93
C LEU A 169 2.48 15.44 -12.20
N TYR A 170 2.36 15.44 -10.86
CA TYR A 170 2.80 16.58 -10.04
C TYR A 170 4.28 16.85 -10.18
N LEU A 171 5.13 15.83 -10.12
CA LEU A 171 6.59 15.98 -10.26
C LEU A 171 6.97 16.48 -11.67
N ASN A 172 6.37 15.92 -12.70
CA ASN A 172 6.63 16.35 -14.09
C ASN A 172 6.24 17.82 -14.29
N PHE A 173 5.12 18.26 -13.70
CA PHE A 173 4.66 19.64 -13.80
C PHE A 173 5.53 20.61 -12.99
N THR A 174 5.97 20.22 -11.77
CA THR A 174 6.67 21.14 -10.85
C THR A 174 8.18 21.16 -11.05
N VAL A 175 8.79 20.04 -11.39
CA VAL A 175 10.26 19.87 -11.52
C VAL A 175 10.69 19.75 -12.99
N GLY A 176 9.77 19.41 -13.88
CA GLY A 176 10.03 19.20 -15.31
C GLY A 176 10.63 17.84 -15.66
N HIS A 177 11.25 17.16 -14.70
CA HIS A 177 11.87 15.84 -14.89
C HIS A 177 11.62 14.96 -13.69
N SER A 178 11.22 13.71 -13.92
CA SER A 178 11.13 12.70 -12.86
C SER A 178 11.54 11.33 -13.40
N ILE A 179 12.07 10.49 -12.51
CA ILE A 179 12.33 9.08 -12.81
C ILE A 179 11.06 8.33 -12.44
N ASN A 180 10.41 7.76 -13.44
CA ASN A 180 9.18 6.99 -13.26
C ASN A 180 9.47 5.50 -13.52
N ARG A 181 8.92 4.64 -12.65
CA ARG A 181 8.90 3.21 -12.91
C ARG A 181 7.68 2.90 -13.77
N VAL A 182 7.91 2.36 -14.95
CA VAL A 182 6.88 1.93 -15.90
C VAL A 182 6.71 0.42 -15.80
N HIS A 183 5.47 -0.05 -15.82
CA HIS A 183 5.10 -1.46 -15.80
C HIS A 183 4.40 -1.83 -17.10
#